data_2256149ea208377ef975b2226a124428
#
_entry.id   2256149ea208377ef975b2226a124428
#
_cell.length_a   1.000
_cell.length_b   1.000
_cell.length_c   1.000
_cell.angle_alpha   90.00
_cell.angle_beta   90.00
_cell.angle_gamma   90.00
#
_symmetry.space_group_name_H-M   'P 1'
#
loop_
_entity.id
_entity.type
_entity.pdbx_description
1 polymer ?
#
loop_
_entity_poly.entity_id
_entity_poly.type
_entity_poly.pdbx_seq_one_letter_code
_entity_poly.pdbx_strand_id
1 'polypeptide(L)'
;MTRDGEYDMDESLGQYLKRMRTAKGYTAHDISVKTCIGRDHLQSLEAEDYPRLPPQTVTKSYVRTYAQCLRLDEADVMKRFAESAGVFYRDKESAARAARLASKSNPLTSRLNEFVSNFKLLF
;
A
#
# COMPACT_ATOMS: atom_id res chain seq x y z
N MET A 1 -3.09 5.63 -30.75
CA MET A 1 -4.11 5.37 -29.76
C MET A 1 -3.81 4.09 -28.99
N THR A 2 -4.01 4.12 -27.73
CA THR A 2 -3.78 2.95 -26.89
C THR A 2 -4.95 2.01 -26.98
N ARG A 3 -4.72 0.79 -27.31
CA ARG A 3 -5.76 -0.22 -27.31
C ARG A 3 -5.89 -0.81 -25.93
N ASP A 4 -7.05 -1.34 -25.66
CA ASP A 4 -7.34 -1.89 -24.34
C ASP A 4 -6.40 -3.01 -23.95
N GLY A 5 -5.97 -3.79 -24.90
CA GLY A 5 -5.04 -4.87 -24.63
C GLY A 5 -3.59 -4.43 -24.59
N GLU A 6 -3.33 -3.18 -24.92
CA GLU A 6 -1.99 -2.68 -24.98
C GLU A 6 -1.50 -2.29 -23.59
N TYR A 7 -0.28 -2.66 -23.30
CA TYR A 7 0.31 -2.41 -22.02
C TYR A 7 0.71 -0.94 -21.90
N ASP A 8 0.19 -0.26 -20.90
CA ASP A 8 0.55 1.13 -20.62
C ASP A 8 1.55 1.14 -19.46
N MET A 9 2.81 1.40 -19.79
CA MET A 9 3.89 1.36 -18.81
C MET A 9 3.81 2.52 -17.81
N ASP A 10 3.11 3.59 -18.20
CA ASP A 10 2.98 4.76 -17.32
C ASP A 10 1.79 4.64 -16.38
N GLU A 11 0.97 3.63 -16.57
CA GLU A 11 -0.21 3.43 -15.73
C GLU A 11 0.20 2.98 -14.34
N SER A 12 -0.20 3.75 -13.34
CA SER A 12 0.10 3.42 -11.95
C SER A 12 -0.73 2.23 -11.48
N LEU A 13 -0.34 1.67 -10.34
CA LEU A 13 -1.06 0.53 -9.78
C LEU A 13 -2.54 0.84 -9.57
N GLY A 14 -2.83 1.98 -8.95
CA GLY A 14 -4.22 2.34 -8.65
C GLY A 14 -5.07 2.48 -9.89
N GLN A 15 -4.53 3.15 -10.90
CA GLN A 15 -5.21 3.32 -12.17
C GLN A 15 -5.44 1.97 -12.84
N TYR A 16 -4.44 1.13 -12.83
CA TYR A 16 -4.53 -0.20 -13.42
C TYR A 16 -5.61 -1.05 -12.76
N LEU A 17 -5.61 -1.10 -11.43
CA LEU A 17 -6.60 -1.87 -10.68
C LEU A 17 -8.01 -1.36 -10.95
N LYS A 18 -8.20 -0.05 -10.92
CA LYS A 18 -9.51 0.54 -11.17
C LYS A 18 -9.98 0.23 -12.59
N ARG A 19 -9.08 0.35 -13.57
CA ARG A 19 -9.41 0.07 -14.96
C ARG A 19 -9.82 -1.38 -15.14
N MET A 20 -9.06 -2.30 -14.56
CA MET A 20 -9.37 -3.72 -14.68
C MET A 20 -10.67 -4.08 -13.96
N ARG A 21 -10.91 -3.46 -12.80
CA ARG A 21 -12.15 -3.67 -12.05
C ARG A 21 -13.36 -3.23 -12.88
N THR A 22 -13.31 -2.01 -13.41
CA THR A 22 -14.42 -1.49 -14.20
C THR A 22 -14.62 -2.25 -15.50
N ALA A 23 -13.53 -2.67 -16.13
CA ALA A 23 -13.60 -3.46 -17.36
C ALA A 23 -14.30 -4.80 -17.14
N LYS A 24 -14.19 -5.35 -15.94
CA LYS A 24 -14.85 -6.61 -15.61
C LYS A 24 -16.24 -6.41 -15.01
N GLY A 25 -16.70 -5.16 -14.93
CA GLY A 25 -18.05 -4.84 -14.48
C GLY A 25 -18.22 -4.83 -12.97
N TYR A 26 -17.16 -4.75 -12.20
CA TYR A 26 -17.25 -4.74 -10.74
C TYR A 26 -17.23 -3.33 -10.18
N THR A 27 -18.04 -3.11 -9.16
CA THR A 27 -17.95 -1.88 -8.35
C THR A 27 -16.93 -2.09 -7.23
N ALA A 28 -16.53 -0.99 -6.59
CA ALA A 28 -15.65 -1.09 -5.42
C ALA A 28 -16.32 -1.91 -4.31
N HIS A 29 -17.62 -1.78 -4.17
CA HIS A 29 -18.38 -2.58 -3.20
C HIS A 29 -18.27 -4.07 -3.50
N ASP A 30 -18.39 -4.44 -4.77
CA ASP A 30 -18.28 -5.84 -5.18
C ASP A 30 -16.94 -6.42 -4.78
N ILE A 31 -15.88 -5.69 -5.03
CA ILE A 31 -14.53 -6.13 -4.67
C ILE A 31 -14.38 -6.21 -3.16
N SER A 32 -14.90 -5.25 -2.43
CA SER A 32 -14.85 -5.25 -0.97
C SER A 32 -15.50 -6.51 -0.40
N VAL A 33 -16.67 -6.88 -0.92
CA VAL A 33 -17.39 -8.07 -0.49
C VAL A 33 -16.58 -9.34 -0.79
N LYS A 34 -16.03 -9.41 -2.01
CA LYS A 34 -15.30 -10.61 -2.44
C LYS A 34 -13.97 -10.78 -1.73
N THR A 35 -13.31 -9.71 -1.37
CA THR A 35 -11.95 -9.75 -0.81
C THR A 35 -11.92 -9.55 0.69
N CYS A 36 -13.02 -9.10 1.27
CA CYS A 36 -13.09 -8.71 2.69
C CYS A 36 -12.16 -7.55 3.02
N ILE A 37 -11.76 -6.78 2.02
CA ILE A 37 -11.01 -5.55 2.22
C ILE A 37 -12.01 -4.42 2.40
N GLY A 38 -11.81 -3.58 3.41
CA GLY A 38 -12.71 -2.45 3.64
C GLY A 38 -12.75 -1.52 2.44
N ARG A 39 -13.92 -0.94 2.19
CA ARG A 39 -14.10 -0.05 1.03
C ARG A 39 -13.16 1.15 1.09
N ASP A 40 -12.92 1.68 2.28
CA ASP A 40 -12.00 2.80 2.45
C ASP A 40 -10.60 2.43 2.01
N HIS A 41 -10.14 1.23 2.36
CA HIS A 41 -8.83 0.75 1.96
C HIS A 41 -8.76 0.51 0.45
N LEU A 42 -9.84 0.01 -0.14
CA LEU A 42 -9.88 -0.17 -1.59
C LEU A 42 -9.80 1.16 -2.31
N GLN A 43 -10.54 2.16 -1.84
CA GLN A 43 -10.50 3.49 -2.43
C GLN A 43 -9.12 4.11 -2.29
N SER A 44 -8.51 3.98 -1.12
CA SER A 44 -7.16 4.49 -0.90
C SER A 44 -6.15 3.79 -1.80
N LEU A 45 -6.32 2.49 -2.02
CA LEU A 45 -5.44 1.73 -2.88
C LEU A 45 -5.54 2.19 -4.33
N GLU A 46 -6.76 2.39 -4.83
CA GLU A 46 -6.98 2.86 -6.19
C GLU A 46 -6.54 4.30 -6.38
N ALA A 47 -6.62 5.11 -5.33
CA ALA A 47 -6.16 6.49 -5.34
C ALA A 47 -4.67 6.60 -5.02
N GLU A 48 -4.03 5.50 -4.65
CA GLU A 48 -2.63 5.47 -4.23
C GLU A 48 -2.35 6.40 -3.05
N ASP A 49 -3.31 6.44 -2.14
CA ASP A 49 -3.21 7.20 -0.92
C ASP A 49 -2.59 6.30 0.16
N TYR A 50 -1.30 6.03 -0.01
CA TYR A 50 -0.58 5.08 0.84
C TYR A 50 -0.53 5.47 2.31
N PRO A 51 -0.48 6.75 2.69
CA PRO A 51 -0.53 7.11 4.10
C PRO A 51 -1.78 6.64 4.84
N ARG A 52 -2.88 6.46 4.12
CA ARG A 52 -4.14 5.99 4.72
C ARG A 52 -4.26 4.48 4.76
N LEU A 53 -3.33 3.80 4.13
CA LEU A 53 -3.35 2.34 4.07
C LEU A 53 -2.65 1.75 5.29
N PRO A 54 -2.93 0.48 5.61
CA PRO A 54 -2.23 -0.20 6.69
C PRO A 54 -0.74 -0.34 6.38
N PRO A 55 0.06 -0.90 7.30
CA PRO A 55 1.48 -1.12 7.05
C PRO A 55 1.73 -1.89 5.77
N GLN A 56 2.92 -1.71 5.21
CA GLN A 56 3.28 -2.25 3.90
C GLN A 56 2.93 -3.73 3.73
N THR A 57 3.20 -4.54 4.73
CA THR A 57 2.94 -5.97 4.66
C THR A 57 1.46 -6.27 4.43
N VAL A 58 0.60 -5.57 5.13
CA VAL A 58 -0.85 -5.74 5.00
C VAL A 58 -1.33 -5.20 3.65
N THR A 59 -0.85 -4.02 3.27
CA THR A 59 -1.20 -3.41 1.98
C THR A 59 -0.78 -4.31 0.83
N LYS A 60 0.40 -4.90 0.92
CA LYS A 60 0.89 -5.84 -0.09
C LYS A 60 -0.05 -7.04 -0.22
N SER A 61 -0.54 -7.54 0.90
CA SER A 61 -1.50 -8.63 0.93
C SER A 61 -2.82 -8.22 0.28
N TYR A 62 -3.28 -6.99 0.53
CA TYR A 62 -4.49 -6.47 -0.10
C TYR A 62 -4.35 -6.42 -1.62
N VAL A 63 -3.20 -5.93 -2.10
CA VAL A 63 -2.94 -5.84 -3.54
C VAL A 63 -2.99 -7.22 -4.17
N ARG A 64 -2.38 -8.19 -3.52
CA ARG A 64 -2.36 -9.57 -4.01
C ARG A 64 -3.77 -10.15 -4.06
N THR A 65 -4.54 -9.95 -3.01
CA THR A 65 -5.92 -10.44 -2.93
C THR A 65 -6.79 -9.77 -3.99
N TYR A 66 -6.61 -8.48 -4.21
CA TYR A 66 -7.32 -7.75 -5.24
C TYR A 66 -7.01 -8.34 -6.63
N ALA A 67 -5.73 -8.58 -6.89
CA ALA A 67 -5.30 -9.18 -8.16
C ALA A 67 -5.92 -10.57 -8.36
N GLN A 68 -5.92 -11.38 -7.33
CA GLN A 68 -6.51 -12.71 -7.39
C GLN A 68 -8.01 -12.64 -7.66
N CYS A 69 -8.69 -11.70 -7.04
CA CYS A 69 -10.12 -11.51 -7.22
C CYS A 69 -10.47 -11.22 -8.68
N LEU A 70 -9.66 -10.41 -9.34
CA LEU A 70 -9.85 -10.04 -10.73
C LEU A 70 -9.15 -10.98 -11.71
N ARG A 71 -8.46 -12.00 -11.19
CA ARG A 71 -7.71 -12.96 -12.00
C ARG A 71 -6.65 -12.27 -12.87
N LEU A 72 -5.98 -11.31 -12.29
CA LEU A 72 -4.89 -10.61 -12.95
C LEU A 72 -3.58 -11.38 -12.74
N ASP A 73 -2.58 -11.02 -13.57
CA ASP A 73 -1.23 -11.54 -13.36
C ASP A 73 -0.66 -10.96 -12.09
N GLU A 74 -0.56 -11.79 -11.07
CA GLU A 74 -0.10 -11.36 -9.75
C GLU A 74 1.29 -10.76 -9.80
N ALA A 75 2.20 -11.36 -10.58
CA ALA A 75 3.56 -10.85 -10.70
C ALA A 75 3.59 -9.44 -11.28
N ASP A 76 2.77 -9.20 -12.31
CA ASP A 76 2.68 -7.88 -12.93
C ASP A 76 2.11 -6.86 -11.94
N VAL A 77 1.05 -7.24 -11.23
CA VAL A 77 0.43 -6.36 -10.25
C VAL A 77 1.41 -6.01 -9.13
N MET A 78 2.14 -7.00 -8.63
CA MET A 78 3.11 -6.76 -7.57
C MET A 78 4.27 -5.89 -8.03
N LYS A 79 4.67 -6.03 -9.30
CA LYS A 79 5.69 -5.14 -9.88
C LYS A 79 5.19 -3.71 -9.92
N ARG A 80 3.94 -3.51 -10.35
CA ARG A 80 3.34 -2.17 -10.36
C ARG A 80 3.24 -1.58 -8.97
N PHE A 81 2.92 -2.43 -7.99
CA PHE A 81 2.88 -2.00 -6.59
C PHE A 81 4.26 -1.53 -6.14
N ALA A 82 5.30 -2.30 -6.42
CA ALA A 82 6.66 -1.94 -6.05
C ALA A 82 7.06 -0.60 -6.68
N GLU A 83 6.70 -0.38 -7.92
CA GLU A 83 7.02 0.85 -8.63
C GLU A 83 6.22 2.03 -8.11
N SER A 84 4.92 1.85 -7.88
CA SER A 84 4.05 2.94 -7.43
C SER A 84 4.25 3.30 -5.97
N ALA A 85 4.42 2.31 -5.12
CA ALA A 85 4.49 2.50 -3.67
C ALA A 85 5.91 2.50 -3.14
N GLY A 86 6.88 2.07 -3.95
CA GLY A 86 8.25 1.86 -3.50
C GLY A 86 8.88 3.10 -2.91
N VAL A 87 8.67 4.25 -3.53
CA VAL A 87 9.25 5.50 -3.04
C VAL A 87 8.70 5.85 -1.66
N PHE A 88 7.38 5.77 -1.51
CA PHE A 88 6.74 6.07 -0.24
C PHE A 88 7.29 5.20 0.88
N TYR A 89 7.35 3.89 0.66
CA TYR A 89 7.78 2.97 1.71
C TYR A 89 9.28 3.05 1.97
N ARG A 90 10.09 3.31 0.95
CA ARG A 90 11.53 3.53 1.15
C ARG A 90 11.79 4.80 1.96
N ASP A 91 11.06 5.87 1.65
CA ASP A 91 11.21 7.13 2.38
C ASP A 91 10.80 6.97 3.83
N LYS A 92 9.69 6.27 4.06
CA LYS A 92 9.21 5.99 5.41
C LYS A 92 10.20 5.14 6.19
N GLU A 93 10.77 4.13 5.56
CA GLU A 93 11.77 3.27 6.18
C GLU A 93 13.05 4.04 6.48
N SER A 94 13.50 4.89 5.57
CA SER A 94 14.69 5.71 5.76
C SER A 94 14.49 6.68 6.91
N ALA A 95 13.33 7.31 7.00
CA ALA A 95 13.01 8.21 8.10
C ALA A 95 13.01 7.47 9.44
N ALA A 96 12.43 6.27 9.47
CA ALA A 96 12.39 5.47 10.68
C ALA A 96 13.80 5.03 11.09
N ARG A 97 14.64 4.68 10.12
CA ARG A 97 16.02 4.30 10.38
C ARG A 97 16.82 5.48 10.92
N ALA A 98 16.67 6.65 10.31
CA ALA A 98 17.34 7.86 10.78
C ALA A 98 16.92 8.21 12.20
N ALA A 99 15.63 8.09 12.50
CA ALA A 99 15.12 8.34 13.84
C ALA A 99 15.71 7.37 14.86
N ARG A 100 15.84 6.10 14.48
CA ARG A 100 16.44 5.10 15.36
C ARG A 100 17.91 5.39 15.64
N LEU A 101 18.64 5.79 14.60
CA LEU A 101 20.06 6.13 14.76
C LEU A 101 20.25 7.37 15.62
N ALA A 102 19.43 8.39 15.41
CA ALA A 102 19.45 9.60 16.24
C ALA A 102 19.12 9.29 17.69
N SER A 103 18.15 8.41 17.90
CA SER A 103 17.76 7.98 19.23
C SER A 103 18.90 7.29 19.97
N LYS A 104 19.68 6.49 19.27
CA LYS A 104 20.80 5.76 19.87
C LYS A 104 21.94 6.69 20.27
N SER A 105 22.13 7.79 19.55
CA SER A 105 23.25 8.68 19.77
C SER A 105 22.94 9.81 20.76
N ASN A 106 21.71 9.98 21.16
CA ASN A 106 21.27 11.07 22.03
C ASN A 106 20.59 10.52 23.30
N PRO A 107 21.19 10.75 24.49
CA PRO A 107 20.61 10.24 25.74
C PRO A 107 19.20 10.75 26.00
N LEU A 108 18.91 12.00 25.65
CA LEU A 108 17.58 12.56 25.84
C LEU A 108 16.56 11.88 24.95
N THR A 109 16.94 11.62 23.71
CA THR A 109 16.09 10.90 22.76
C THR A 109 15.86 9.47 23.22
N SER A 110 16.86 8.87 23.84
CA SER A 110 16.76 7.54 24.39
C SER A 110 15.73 7.48 25.51
N ARG A 111 15.69 8.49 26.38
CA ARG A 111 14.68 8.57 27.44
C ARG A 111 13.29 8.75 26.86
N LEU A 112 13.16 9.59 25.84
CA LEU A 112 11.89 9.76 25.15
C LEU A 112 11.41 8.46 24.54
N ASN A 113 12.34 7.72 24.00
CA ASN A 113 12.03 6.42 23.38
C ASN A 113 11.49 5.44 24.41
N GLU A 114 12.09 5.41 25.59
CA GLU A 114 11.62 4.58 26.70
C GLU A 114 10.21 5.01 27.13
N PHE A 115 9.98 6.32 27.20
CA PHE A 115 8.68 6.85 27.54
C PHE A 115 7.61 6.42 26.55
N VAL A 116 7.92 6.52 25.25
CA VAL A 116 7.02 6.09 24.18
C VAL A 116 6.76 4.59 24.25
N SER A 117 7.78 3.80 24.53
CA SER A 117 7.63 2.35 24.66
C SER A 117 6.71 2.00 25.84
N ASN A 118 6.90 2.66 26.98
CA ASN A 118 6.04 2.47 28.12
C ASN A 118 4.60 2.88 27.82
N PHE A 119 4.44 3.97 27.09
CA PHE A 119 3.13 4.45 26.67
C PHE A 119 2.42 3.42 25.79
N LYS A 120 3.15 2.80 24.90
CA LYS A 120 2.59 1.75 24.06
C LYS A 120 2.14 0.53 24.85
N LEU A 121 2.84 0.22 25.92
CA LEU A 121 2.47 -0.91 26.77
C LEU A 121 1.17 -0.66 27.54
N LEU A 122 0.80 0.62 27.74
CA LEU A 122 -0.44 0.98 28.41
C LEU A 122 -1.66 0.85 27.50
N PHE A 123 -1.44 0.76 26.22
CA PHE A 123 -2.49 0.60 25.23
C PHE A 123 -2.32 -0.71 24.47
#